data_0f0ea52620bc99749f5415375f703854
#
_entry.id   0f0ea52620bc99749f5415375f703854
#
_cell.length_a   1.000
_cell.length_b   1.000
_cell.length_c   1.000
_cell.angle_alpha   90.00
_cell.angle_beta   90.00
_cell.angle_gamma   90.00
#
_symmetry.space_group_name_H-M   'P 1'
#
loop_
_entity.id
_entity.type
_entity.pdbx_description
1 polymer ?
#
loop_
_entity_poly.entity_id
_entity_poly.type
_entity_poly.pdbx_seq_one_letter_code
_entity_poly.pdbx_strand_id
1 'polypeptide(L)'
;MGIKLMPRMRGLGDAVFYRPARATRYAHIDALFGGEIDWDLIATHTRDVIQVVLSIQAGRVMPSMLLRKLGTSNRRSLLYRAFRELGRVERTLFLLRFVSSAEVRRTIRAETTKIEAYNDFLDWVSFGGPVVKSGDPVEQEKQLKYASLVANAVMLSNVADLTAVLSGMAADGHPVTPALVAGLSPYMRKHILRFGKYALDMDDLPGPLDPQPLPFELPL
;
A
#
# COMPACT_ATOMS: atom_id res chain seq x y z
N MET A 1 -9.97 12.24 8.53
CA MET A 1 -8.63 11.60 8.49
C MET A 1 -7.99 11.95 7.16
N GLY A 2 -6.81 12.54 7.16
CA GLY A 2 -6.03 12.79 5.94
C GLY A 2 -5.23 11.55 5.57
N ILE A 3 -5.55 10.92 4.42
CA ILE A 3 -4.74 9.83 3.87
C ILE A 3 -3.58 10.46 3.12
N LYS A 4 -2.34 10.12 3.51
CA LYS A 4 -1.13 10.55 2.82
C LYS A 4 -0.73 9.51 1.77
N LEU A 5 -0.85 9.86 0.50
CA LEU A 5 -0.41 9.00 -0.59
C LEU A 5 1.12 9.10 -0.75
N MET A 6 1.82 7.97 -0.60
CA MET A 6 3.27 7.86 -0.77
C MET A 6 3.60 6.75 -1.77
N PRO A 7 3.52 7.03 -3.08
CA PRO A 7 3.70 6.00 -4.10
C PRO A 7 5.17 5.55 -4.19
N ARG A 8 5.37 4.26 -4.48
CA ARG A 8 6.69 3.76 -4.87
C ARG A 8 7.13 4.38 -6.19
N MET A 9 8.33 4.91 -6.22
CA MET A 9 8.92 5.46 -7.45
C MET A 9 9.66 4.35 -8.21
N ARG A 10 9.14 4.00 -9.37
CA ARG A 10 9.83 3.16 -10.36
C ARG A 10 10.47 4.09 -11.38
N GLY A 11 11.74 3.85 -11.73
CA GLY A 11 12.43 4.64 -12.74
C GLY A 11 12.57 6.13 -12.34
N LEU A 12 13.24 6.41 -11.22
CA LEU A 12 13.47 7.79 -10.77
C LEU A 12 14.20 8.62 -11.84
N GLY A 13 15.04 7.99 -12.67
CA GLY A 13 15.72 8.65 -13.78
C GLY A 13 14.80 9.24 -14.84
N ASP A 14 13.58 8.67 -14.98
CA ASP A 14 12.57 9.15 -15.93
C ASP A 14 11.59 10.15 -15.28
N ALA A 15 11.81 10.50 -14.02
CA ALA A 15 10.93 11.40 -13.29
C ALA A 15 11.16 12.84 -13.75
N VAL A 16 10.09 13.48 -14.21
CA VAL A 16 10.09 14.87 -14.65
C VAL A 16 9.46 15.75 -13.60
N PHE A 17 10.16 16.80 -13.23
CA PHE A 17 9.66 17.90 -12.40
C PHE A 17 9.05 18.98 -13.28
N TYR A 18 8.04 19.68 -12.79
CA TYR A 18 7.39 20.76 -13.54
C TYR A 18 7.66 22.09 -12.88
N ARG A 19 8.02 23.11 -13.71
CA ARG A 19 8.29 24.47 -13.23
C ARG A 19 7.00 25.17 -12.83
N PRO A 20 7.03 25.95 -11.74
CA PRO A 20 5.87 26.80 -11.40
C PRO A 20 5.70 27.96 -12.40
N ALA A 21 6.78 28.43 -13.04
CA ALA A 21 6.73 29.42 -14.10
C ALA A 21 7.90 29.21 -15.06
N ARG A 22 7.72 29.59 -16.32
CA ARG A 22 8.72 29.42 -17.39
C ARG A 22 10.05 30.10 -17.08
N ALA A 23 10.00 31.24 -16.41
CA ALA A 23 11.18 32.02 -16.04
C ALA A 23 11.94 31.48 -14.84
N THR A 24 11.33 30.57 -14.05
CA THR A 24 11.95 30.02 -12.84
C THR A 24 13.15 29.15 -13.20
N ARG A 25 14.28 29.38 -12.56
CA ARG A 25 15.52 28.60 -12.71
C ARG A 25 16.05 28.18 -11.35
N TYR A 26 16.68 27.03 -11.33
CA TYR A 26 17.23 26.41 -10.12
C TYR A 26 18.70 26.07 -10.33
N ALA A 27 19.59 26.62 -9.51
CA ALA A 27 21.05 26.55 -9.71
C ALA A 27 21.58 25.12 -9.88
N HIS A 28 21.04 24.15 -9.13
CA HIS A 28 21.60 22.79 -9.09
C HIS A 28 20.70 21.69 -9.65
N ILE A 29 19.41 21.95 -9.78
CA ILE A 29 18.42 20.93 -10.15
C ILE A 29 17.63 21.31 -11.43
N ASP A 30 18.03 22.36 -12.12
CA ASP A 30 17.31 22.89 -13.28
C ASP A 30 17.12 21.84 -14.39
N ALA A 31 18.10 20.97 -14.59
CA ALA A 31 18.04 19.90 -15.58
C ALA A 31 16.95 18.83 -15.30
N LEU A 32 16.43 18.75 -14.07
CA LEU A 32 15.36 17.83 -13.71
C LEU A 32 13.96 18.32 -14.13
N PHE A 33 13.86 19.60 -14.53
CA PHE A 33 12.59 20.23 -14.89
C PHE A 33 12.38 20.17 -16.40
N GLY A 34 11.36 19.41 -16.83
CA GLY A 34 11.06 19.19 -18.25
C GLY A 34 9.93 20.05 -18.83
N GLY A 35 9.14 20.71 -18.00
CA GLY A 35 8.00 21.50 -18.46
C GLY A 35 7.51 22.48 -17.40
N GLU A 36 6.51 23.27 -17.74
CA GLU A 36 5.84 24.20 -16.83
C GLU A 36 4.42 23.75 -16.51
N ILE A 37 3.88 24.28 -15.43
CA ILE A 37 2.50 24.07 -15.01
C ILE A 37 1.61 25.12 -15.67
N ASP A 38 0.54 24.69 -16.30
CA ASP A 38 -0.46 25.56 -16.93
C ASP A 38 -1.45 26.06 -15.85
N TRP A 39 -1.04 27.15 -15.16
CA TRP A 39 -1.87 27.77 -14.12
C TRP A 39 -3.14 28.42 -14.66
N ASP A 40 -3.11 28.93 -15.88
CA ASP A 40 -4.29 29.55 -16.51
C ASP A 40 -5.38 28.53 -16.75
N LEU A 41 -4.99 27.33 -17.18
CA LEU A 41 -5.92 26.20 -17.32
C LEU A 41 -6.50 25.78 -15.96
N ILE A 42 -5.67 25.71 -14.92
CA ILE A 42 -6.13 25.40 -13.55
C ILE A 42 -7.11 26.49 -13.08
N ALA A 43 -6.74 27.76 -13.20
CA ALA A 43 -7.57 28.89 -12.77
C ALA A 43 -8.92 28.89 -13.47
N THR A 44 -8.93 28.72 -14.80
CA THR A 44 -10.15 28.68 -15.61
C THR A 44 -11.12 27.58 -15.17
N HIS A 45 -10.60 26.42 -14.79
CA HIS A 45 -11.41 25.24 -14.43
C HIS A 45 -11.49 24.97 -12.93
N THR A 46 -11.02 25.87 -12.08
CA THR A 46 -11.02 25.70 -10.62
C THR A 46 -12.41 25.38 -10.08
N ARG A 47 -13.44 26.09 -10.57
CA ARG A 47 -14.83 25.86 -10.15
C ARG A 47 -15.30 24.44 -10.45
N ASP A 48 -15.01 23.94 -11.63
CA ASP A 48 -15.38 22.59 -12.06
C ASP A 48 -14.66 21.52 -11.22
N VAL A 49 -13.38 21.73 -10.95
CA VAL A 49 -12.56 20.86 -10.10
C VAL A 49 -13.14 20.81 -8.68
N ILE A 50 -13.44 21.96 -8.08
CA ILE A 50 -14.05 22.04 -6.74
C ILE A 50 -15.40 21.35 -6.72
N GLN A 51 -16.24 21.55 -7.74
CA GLN A 51 -17.55 20.89 -7.84
C GLN A 51 -17.41 19.36 -7.86
N VAL A 52 -16.42 18.83 -8.58
CA VAL A 52 -16.14 17.39 -8.59
C VAL A 52 -15.74 16.91 -7.19
N VAL A 53 -14.83 17.61 -6.51
CA VAL A 53 -14.37 17.26 -5.15
C VAL A 53 -15.56 17.26 -4.17
N LEU A 54 -16.39 18.31 -4.19
CA LEU A 54 -17.58 18.39 -3.34
C LEU A 54 -18.59 17.28 -3.65
N SER A 55 -18.74 16.90 -4.92
CA SER A 55 -19.63 15.80 -5.33
C SER A 55 -19.14 14.45 -4.80
N ILE A 56 -17.82 14.24 -4.76
CA ILE A 56 -17.20 13.05 -4.14
C ILE A 56 -17.43 13.07 -2.63
N GLN A 57 -17.17 14.19 -1.96
CA GLN A 57 -17.37 14.32 -0.51
C GLN A 57 -18.82 14.12 -0.09
N ALA A 58 -19.77 14.58 -0.92
CA ALA A 58 -21.19 14.38 -0.72
C ALA A 58 -21.69 12.97 -1.10
N GLY A 59 -20.80 12.06 -1.52
CA GLY A 59 -21.16 10.69 -1.92
C GLY A 59 -21.94 10.60 -3.23
N ARG A 60 -22.08 11.70 -3.98
CA ARG A 60 -22.84 11.74 -5.25
C ARG A 60 -22.07 11.14 -6.43
N VAL A 61 -20.76 11.13 -6.34
CA VAL A 61 -19.85 10.59 -7.37
C VAL A 61 -18.86 9.67 -6.71
N MET A 62 -18.77 8.45 -7.22
CA MET A 62 -17.76 7.48 -6.80
C MET A 62 -16.39 7.86 -7.39
N PRO A 63 -15.32 8.01 -6.58
CA PRO A 63 -13.99 8.34 -7.09
C PRO A 63 -13.49 7.39 -8.16
N SER A 64 -13.76 6.09 -8.03
CA SER A 64 -13.38 5.06 -9.00
C SER A 64 -14.06 5.23 -10.36
N MET A 65 -15.32 5.63 -10.39
CA MET A 65 -16.05 5.95 -11.63
C MET A 65 -15.46 7.18 -12.33
N LEU A 66 -15.13 8.22 -11.55
CA LEU A 66 -14.50 9.42 -12.09
C LEU A 66 -13.15 9.10 -12.72
N LEU A 67 -12.28 8.37 -11.99
CA LEU A 67 -10.96 7.96 -12.49
C LEU A 67 -11.08 7.12 -13.77
N ARG A 68 -12.04 6.22 -13.85
CA ARG A 68 -12.32 5.43 -15.05
C ARG A 68 -12.77 6.31 -16.21
N LYS A 69 -13.71 7.21 -16.00
CA LYS A 69 -14.16 8.16 -17.04
C LYS A 69 -13.05 9.09 -17.52
N LEU A 70 -12.25 9.62 -16.61
CA LEU A 70 -11.12 10.48 -16.96
C LEU A 70 -10.02 9.71 -17.70
N GLY A 71 -9.82 8.41 -17.39
CA GLY A 71 -8.78 7.58 -17.99
C GLY A 71 -9.09 7.06 -19.38
N THR A 72 -10.34 6.81 -19.72
CA THR A 72 -10.72 6.05 -20.94
C THR A 72 -11.20 6.88 -22.11
N SER A 73 -11.91 7.98 -21.91
CA SER A 73 -12.63 8.62 -23.02
C SER A 73 -12.38 10.11 -23.23
N ASN A 74 -11.67 10.78 -22.35
CA ASN A 74 -11.69 12.25 -22.35
C ASN A 74 -10.31 12.91 -22.19
N ARG A 75 -9.27 12.36 -22.80
CA ARG A 75 -7.96 13.05 -22.87
C ARG A 75 -8.04 14.44 -23.52
N ARG A 76 -9.11 14.74 -24.27
CA ARG A 76 -9.42 16.04 -24.85
C ARG A 76 -10.21 16.96 -23.95
N SER A 77 -10.82 16.45 -22.87
CA SER A 77 -11.59 17.26 -21.91
C SER A 77 -10.68 18.26 -21.21
N LEU A 78 -11.08 19.53 -21.18
CA LEU A 78 -10.35 20.59 -20.48
C LEU A 78 -10.30 20.31 -18.97
N LEU A 79 -11.38 19.77 -18.40
CA LEU A 79 -11.42 19.35 -17.00
C LEU A 79 -10.38 18.25 -16.70
N TYR A 80 -10.25 17.24 -17.57
CA TYR A 80 -9.18 16.24 -17.43
C TYR A 80 -7.80 16.86 -17.46
N ARG A 81 -7.58 17.81 -18.39
CA ARG A 81 -6.32 18.52 -18.49
C ARG A 81 -6.02 19.35 -17.24
N ALA A 82 -7.02 20.02 -16.66
CA ALA A 82 -6.88 20.77 -15.41
C ALA A 82 -6.50 19.83 -14.24
N PHE A 83 -7.17 18.68 -14.09
CA PHE A 83 -6.77 17.67 -13.11
C PHE A 83 -5.35 17.14 -13.35
N ARG A 84 -4.94 16.98 -14.60
CA ARG A 84 -3.57 16.55 -14.93
C ARG A 84 -2.54 17.60 -14.54
N GLU A 85 -2.83 18.88 -14.72
CA GLU A 85 -1.93 19.97 -14.29
C GLU A 85 -1.81 20.03 -12.77
N LEU A 86 -2.92 19.88 -12.02
CA LEU A 86 -2.88 19.74 -10.57
C LEU A 86 -2.06 18.51 -10.14
N GLY A 87 -2.21 17.39 -10.85
CA GLY A 87 -1.40 16.19 -10.63
C GLY A 87 0.10 16.43 -10.87
N ARG A 88 0.48 17.31 -11.80
CA ARG A 88 1.88 17.73 -12.02
C ARG A 88 2.43 18.49 -10.83
N VAL A 89 1.63 19.37 -10.22
CA VAL A 89 2.01 20.09 -9.00
C VAL A 89 2.29 19.10 -7.88
N GLU A 90 1.34 18.26 -7.56
CA GLU A 90 1.47 17.26 -6.47
C GLU A 90 2.63 16.29 -6.72
N ARG A 91 2.77 15.81 -7.96
CA ARG A 91 3.89 14.95 -8.34
C ARG A 91 5.25 15.65 -8.12
N THR A 92 5.37 16.90 -8.50
CA THR A 92 6.63 17.66 -8.33
C THR A 92 6.94 17.85 -6.85
N LEU A 93 5.95 18.25 -6.05
CA LEU A 93 6.10 18.39 -4.60
C LEU A 93 6.50 17.07 -3.94
N PHE A 94 5.85 15.97 -4.34
CA PHE A 94 6.19 14.64 -3.83
C PHE A 94 7.62 14.23 -4.21
N LEU A 95 8.01 14.43 -5.47
CA LEU A 95 9.36 14.10 -5.94
C LEU A 95 10.44 14.90 -5.20
N LEU A 96 10.21 16.20 -4.98
CA LEU A 96 11.12 17.04 -4.20
C LEU A 96 11.27 16.51 -2.77
N ARG A 97 10.16 16.15 -2.11
CA ARG A 97 10.19 15.52 -0.78
C ARG A 97 10.89 14.16 -0.81
N PHE A 98 10.63 13.34 -1.82
CA PHE A 98 11.25 12.02 -1.97
C PHE A 98 12.77 12.13 -2.11
N VAL A 99 13.27 13.07 -2.93
CA VAL A 99 14.71 13.26 -3.13
C VAL A 99 15.36 13.86 -1.89
N SER A 100 14.74 14.84 -1.23
CA SER A 100 15.32 15.57 -0.10
C SER A 100 15.25 14.81 1.23
N SER A 101 14.24 13.93 1.44
CA SER A 101 14.03 13.27 2.72
C SER A 101 14.39 11.78 2.70
N ALA A 102 15.42 11.42 3.46
CA ALA A 102 15.78 10.02 3.67
C ALA A 102 14.70 9.24 4.46
N GLU A 103 13.97 9.94 5.34
CA GLU A 103 12.88 9.37 6.11
C GLU A 103 11.72 8.94 5.19
N VAL A 104 11.27 9.82 4.28
CA VAL A 104 10.23 9.51 3.30
C VAL A 104 10.63 8.30 2.46
N ARG A 105 11.88 8.23 2.00
CA ARG A 105 12.37 7.08 1.23
C ARG A 105 12.37 5.79 2.03
N ARG A 106 12.76 5.84 3.32
CA ARG A 106 12.75 4.67 4.21
C ARG A 106 11.33 4.18 4.47
N THR A 107 10.41 5.09 4.78
CA THR A 107 8.99 4.77 5.00
C THR A 107 8.38 4.09 3.76
N ILE A 108 8.56 4.68 2.58
CA ILE A 108 8.04 4.09 1.33
C ILE A 108 8.62 2.70 1.08
N ARG A 109 9.93 2.52 1.33
CA ARG A 109 10.59 1.21 1.15
C ARG A 109 10.02 0.19 2.14
N ALA A 110 9.89 0.54 3.41
CA ALA A 110 9.37 -0.35 4.44
C ALA A 110 7.95 -0.80 4.11
N GLU A 111 7.06 0.13 3.77
CA GLU A 111 5.68 -0.19 3.40
C GLU A 111 5.60 -1.01 2.10
N THR A 112 6.44 -0.70 1.11
CA THR A 112 6.50 -1.49 -0.13
C THR A 112 6.94 -2.93 0.16
N THR A 113 7.95 -3.11 1.02
CA THR A 113 8.44 -4.45 1.39
C THR A 113 7.36 -5.26 2.10
N LYS A 114 6.57 -4.63 2.98
CA LYS A 114 5.42 -5.29 3.63
C LYS A 114 4.39 -5.77 2.62
N ILE A 115 4.03 -4.93 1.65
CA ILE A 115 3.07 -5.27 0.60
C ILE A 115 3.61 -6.40 -0.29
N GLU A 116 4.87 -6.35 -0.68
CA GLU A 116 5.51 -7.41 -1.47
C GLU A 116 5.55 -8.73 -0.71
N ALA A 117 5.91 -8.72 0.58
CA ALA A 117 5.90 -9.92 1.42
C ALA A 117 4.50 -10.51 1.59
N TYR A 118 3.47 -9.66 1.72
CA TYR A 118 2.09 -10.12 1.76
C TYR A 118 1.61 -10.71 0.43
N ASN A 119 1.98 -10.10 -0.71
CA ASN A 119 1.65 -10.65 -2.02
C ASN A 119 2.30 -12.01 -2.26
N ASP A 120 3.57 -12.16 -1.91
CA ASP A 120 4.28 -13.45 -1.99
C ASP A 120 3.62 -14.52 -1.09
N PHE A 121 3.11 -14.09 0.07
CA PHE A 121 2.38 -14.97 0.98
C PHE A 121 1.02 -15.37 0.39
N LEU A 122 0.28 -14.44 -0.21
CA LEU A 122 -0.98 -14.75 -0.91
C LEU A 122 -0.76 -15.70 -2.09
N ASP A 123 0.28 -15.51 -2.88
CA ASP A 123 0.64 -16.40 -3.99
C ASP A 123 0.94 -17.81 -3.46
N TRP A 124 1.63 -17.89 -2.32
CA TRP A 124 1.88 -19.18 -1.67
C TRP A 124 0.58 -19.83 -1.16
N VAL A 125 -0.32 -19.10 -0.54
CA VAL A 125 -1.65 -19.56 -0.11
C VAL A 125 -2.46 -20.07 -1.30
N SER A 126 -2.32 -19.42 -2.47
CA SER A 126 -3.00 -19.76 -3.71
C SER A 126 -2.27 -20.85 -4.55
N PHE A 127 -1.33 -21.57 -3.95
CA PHE A 127 -0.53 -22.62 -4.60
C PHE A 127 0.30 -22.15 -5.81
N GLY A 128 0.78 -20.91 -5.76
CA GLY A 128 1.63 -20.31 -6.79
C GLY A 128 0.88 -19.87 -8.06
N GLY A 129 -0.44 -19.85 -8.02
CA GLY A 129 -1.26 -19.30 -9.09
C GLY A 129 -1.73 -17.87 -8.78
N PRO A 130 -2.17 -17.11 -9.79
CA PRO A 130 -2.72 -15.79 -9.54
C PRO A 130 -3.96 -15.89 -8.64
N VAL A 131 -4.03 -15.03 -7.63
CA VAL A 131 -5.17 -14.96 -6.69
C VAL A 131 -6.45 -14.60 -7.45
N VAL A 132 -6.34 -13.71 -8.42
CA VAL A 132 -7.45 -13.26 -9.26
C VAL A 132 -7.32 -13.89 -10.65
N LYS A 133 -8.28 -14.73 -11.02
CA LYS A 133 -8.30 -15.48 -12.30
C LYS A 133 -9.44 -15.06 -13.22
N SER A 134 -10.45 -14.36 -12.71
CA SER A 134 -11.63 -13.95 -13.45
C SER A 134 -11.56 -12.48 -13.87
N GLY A 135 -12.15 -12.14 -15.01
CA GLY A 135 -12.40 -10.76 -15.43
C GLY A 135 -13.65 -10.13 -14.80
N ASP A 136 -14.51 -10.96 -14.18
CA ASP A 136 -15.74 -10.49 -13.50
C ASP A 136 -15.40 -9.86 -12.15
N PRO A 137 -15.79 -8.59 -11.89
CA PRO A 137 -15.53 -7.91 -10.63
C PRO A 137 -16.09 -8.61 -9.39
N VAL A 138 -17.25 -9.26 -9.50
CA VAL A 138 -17.88 -10.00 -8.39
C VAL A 138 -17.06 -11.24 -8.03
N GLU A 139 -16.63 -11.98 -9.04
CA GLU A 139 -15.77 -13.15 -8.83
C GLU A 139 -14.38 -12.75 -8.34
N GLN A 140 -13.83 -11.64 -8.80
CA GLN A 140 -12.57 -11.08 -8.29
C GLN A 140 -12.67 -10.77 -6.79
N GLU A 141 -13.75 -10.11 -6.36
CA GLU A 141 -13.98 -9.77 -4.96
C GLU A 141 -14.08 -11.03 -4.08
N LYS A 142 -14.82 -12.05 -4.55
CA LYS A 142 -14.91 -13.33 -3.84
C LYS A 142 -13.55 -14.02 -3.70
N GLN A 143 -12.80 -14.13 -4.80
CA GLN A 143 -11.47 -14.75 -4.79
C GLN A 143 -10.53 -14.05 -3.82
N LEU A 144 -10.51 -12.72 -3.82
CA LEU A 144 -9.69 -11.93 -2.87
C LEU A 144 -10.14 -12.14 -1.42
N LYS A 145 -11.44 -12.16 -1.14
CA LYS A 145 -11.97 -12.39 0.21
C LYS A 145 -11.60 -13.77 0.73
N TYR A 146 -11.76 -14.82 -0.08
CA TYR A 146 -11.41 -16.18 0.32
C TYR A 146 -9.91 -16.35 0.54
N ALA A 147 -9.08 -15.85 -0.39
CA ALA A 147 -7.63 -15.90 -0.21
C ALA A 147 -7.17 -15.14 1.04
N SER A 148 -7.76 -13.98 1.29
CA SER A 148 -7.47 -13.18 2.49
C SER A 148 -7.92 -13.88 3.78
N LEU A 149 -9.05 -14.58 3.77
CA LEU A 149 -9.52 -15.35 4.93
C LEU A 149 -8.52 -16.45 5.31
N VAL A 150 -8.08 -17.23 4.33
CA VAL A 150 -7.08 -18.29 4.55
C VAL A 150 -5.74 -17.70 5.00
N ALA A 151 -5.29 -16.64 4.33
CA ALA A 151 -4.06 -15.95 4.70
C ALA A 151 -4.11 -15.43 6.14
N ASN A 152 -5.23 -14.82 6.54
CA ASN A 152 -5.42 -14.30 7.89
C ASN A 152 -5.42 -15.42 8.94
N ALA A 153 -6.04 -16.56 8.65
CA ALA A 153 -6.02 -17.72 9.55
C ALA A 153 -4.59 -18.23 9.78
N VAL A 154 -3.80 -18.38 8.72
CA VAL A 154 -2.39 -18.78 8.83
C VAL A 154 -1.55 -17.73 9.55
N MET A 155 -1.75 -16.44 9.27
CA MET A 155 -1.05 -15.37 9.99
C MET A 155 -1.40 -15.36 11.47
N LEU A 156 -2.67 -15.57 11.83
CA LEU A 156 -3.09 -15.63 13.22
C LEU A 156 -2.39 -16.78 13.97
N SER A 157 -2.34 -17.97 13.37
CA SER A 157 -1.59 -19.11 13.93
C SER A 157 -0.11 -18.76 14.10
N ASN A 158 0.53 -18.22 13.06
CA ASN A 158 1.94 -17.81 13.14
C ASN A 158 2.20 -16.79 14.26
N VAL A 159 1.30 -15.81 14.44
CA VAL A 159 1.45 -14.79 15.49
C VAL A 159 1.29 -15.42 16.87
N ALA A 160 0.33 -16.33 17.05
CA ALA A 160 0.15 -17.05 18.32
C ALA A 160 1.40 -17.87 18.68
N ASP A 161 1.91 -18.66 17.73
CA ASP A 161 3.11 -19.47 17.92
C ASP A 161 4.35 -18.60 18.21
N LEU A 162 4.55 -17.52 17.46
CA LEU A 162 5.62 -16.56 17.71
C LEU A 162 5.53 -15.95 19.10
N THR A 163 4.33 -15.56 19.53
CA THR A 163 4.12 -14.97 20.85
C THR A 163 4.45 -15.99 21.96
N ALA A 164 4.03 -17.24 21.80
CA ALA A 164 4.34 -18.31 22.76
C ALA A 164 5.87 -18.54 22.85
N VAL A 165 6.55 -18.62 21.70
CA VAL A 165 8.01 -18.80 21.65
C VAL A 165 8.74 -17.62 22.30
N LEU A 166 8.34 -16.38 21.99
CA LEU A 166 8.97 -15.18 22.56
C LEU A 166 8.74 -15.08 24.07
N SER A 167 7.56 -15.44 24.54
CA SER A 167 7.24 -15.49 25.98
C SER A 167 8.07 -16.54 26.70
N GLY A 168 8.23 -17.72 26.11
CA GLY A 168 9.12 -18.76 26.62
C GLY A 168 10.57 -18.30 26.70
N MET A 169 11.08 -17.70 25.62
CA MET A 169 12.43 -17.13 25.60
C MET A 169 12.65 -16.09 26.71
N ALA A 170 11.66 -15.21 26.92
CA ALA A 170 11.74 -14.20 27.98
C ALA A 170 11.75 -14.85 29.38
N ALA A 171 10.95 -15.91 29.61
CA ALA A 171 10.94 -16.68 30.85
C ALA A 171 12.29 -17.37 31.10
N ASP A 172 12.97 -17.82 30.06
CA ASP A 172 14.31 -18.43 30.12
C ASP A 172 15.43 -17.40 30.24
N GLY A 173 15.12 -16.12 30.37
CA GLY A 173 16.08 -15.03 30.56
C GLY A 173 16.74 -14.51 29.27
N HIS A 174 16.24 -14.90 28.08
CA HIS A 174 16.72 -14.35 26.84
C HIS A 174 16.19 -12.92 26.59
N PRO A 175 16.99 -12.02 26.03
CA PRO A 175 16.55 -10.64 25.77
C PRO A 175 15.53 -10.56 24.64
N VAL A 176 14.26 -10.47 24.98
CA VAL A 176 13.18 -10.17 24.01
C VAL A 176 12.93 -8.67 24.04
N THR A 177 13.26 -7.99 22.95
CA THR A 177 13.16 -6.53 22.82
C THR A 177 12.18 -6.11 21.72
N PRO A 178 11.60 -4.89 21.80
CA PRO A 178 10.76 -4.36 20.71
C PRO A 178 11.46 -4.37 19.34
N ALA A 179 12.78 -4.15 19.31
CA ALA A 179 13.57 -4.18 18.07
C ALA A 179 13.65 -5.60 17.47
N LEU A 180 13.76 -6.63 18.32
CA LEU A 180 13.71 -8.04 17.88
C LEU A 180 12.34 -8.35 17.28
N VAL A 181 11.25 -8.00 17.97
CA VAL A 181 9.88 -8.26 17.51
C VAL A 181 9.57 -7.51 16.21
N ALA A 182 10.03 -6.26 16.06
CA ALA A 182 9.88 -5.49 14.83
C ALA A 182 10.59 -6.11 13.62
N GLY A 183 11.58 -6.99 13.84
CA GLY A 183 12.27 -7.74 12.79
C GLY A 183 11.57 -9.03 12.37
N LEU A 184 10.54 -9.47 13.09
CA LEU A 184 9.80 -10.70 12.79
C LEU A 184 8.70 -10.45 11.76
N SER A 185 8.34 -11.50 11.04
CA SER A 185 7.28 -11.43 10.02
C SER A 185 6.23 -12.50 10.27
N PRO A 186 4.92 -12.16 10.24
CA PRO A 186 3.85 -13.14 10.35
C PRO A 186 3.68 -14.02 9.10
N TYR A 187 4.44 -13.73 8.04
CA TYR A 187 4.35 -14.43 6.75
C TYR A 187 5.25 -15.67 6.68
N MET A 188 5.59 -16.25 7.82
CA MET A 188 6.35 -17.50 7.88
C MET A 188 5.53 -18.64 7.29
N ARG A 189 6.19 -19.51 6.50
CA ARG A 189 5.50 -20.58 5.76
C ARG A 189 6.31 -21.88 5.62
N LYS A 190 7.59 -21.84 5.99
CA LYS A 190 8.48 -23.00 5.79
C LYS A 190 8.13 -24.19 6.68
N HIS A 191 7.50 -23.93 7.82
CA HIS A 191 7.04 -24.95 8.78
C HIS A 191 5.71 -25.61 8.38
N ILE A 192 5.02 -25.10 7.34
CA ILE A 192 3.70 -25.59 6.91
C ILE A 192 3.86 -26.50 5.69
N LEU A 193 3.49 -27.76 5.84
CA LEU A 193 3.52 -28.74 4.76
C LEU A 193 2.20 -28.71 3.98
N ARG A 194 2.14 -27.98 2.87
CA ARG A 194 0.92 -27.79 2.06
C ARG A 194 0.39 -29.04 1.35
N PHE A 195 1.26 -30.00 1.08
CA PHE A 195 0.95 -31.17 0.26
C PHE A 195 0.87 -32.48 1.05
N GLY A 196 0.63 -32.39 2.37
CA GLY A 196 0.47 -33.54 3.24
C GLY A 196 -0.93 -34.15 3.17
N LYS A 197 -1.10 -35.32 3.80
CA LYS A 197 -2.41 -35.82 4.18
C LYS A 197 -2.77 -35.21 5.52
N TYR A 198 -3.91 -34.55 5.57
CA TYR A 198 -4.42 -33.93 6.79
C TYR A 198 -5.66 -34.71 7.23
N ALA A 199 -5.71 -35.08 8.49
CA ALA A 199 -6.89 -35.59 9.14
C ALA A 199 -7.25 -34.61 10.26
N LEU A 200 -8.50 -34.20 10.32
CA LEU A 200 -9.03 -33.41 11.42
C LEU A 200 -9.62 -34.37 12.43
N ASP A 201 -9.05 -34.42 13.63
CA ASP A 201 -9.65 -35.11 14.77
C ASP A 201 -10.66 -34.14 15.41
N MET A 202 -11.95 -34.50 15.28
CA MET A 202 -13.02 -33.66 15.81
C MET A 202 -13.17 -33.82 17.34
N ASP A 203 -12.60 -34.88 17.92
CA ASP A 203 -12.64 -35.14 19.35
C ASP A 203 -11.45 -34.47 20.08
N ASP A 204 -10.38 -34.14 19.35
CA ASP A 204 -9.18 -33.47 19.87
C ASP A 204 -8.94 -32.15 19.11
N LEU A 205 -9.93 -31.28 19.14
CA LEU A 205 -9.75 -29.92 18.56
C LEU A 205 -8.88 -29.09 19.50
N PRO A 206 -7.91 -28.34 18.95
CA PRO A 206 -7.13 -27.43 19.76
C PRO A 206 -8.03 -26.40 20.44
N GLY A 207 -7.76 -26.14 21.72
CA GLY A 207 -8.45 -25.09 22.46
C GLY A 207 -8.34 -23.70 21.77
N PRO A 208 -9.12 -22.72 22.24
CA PRO A 208 -9.01 -21.37 21.72
C PRO A 208 -7.57 -20.88 21.87
N LEU A 209 -7.10 -20.15 20.82
CA LEU A 209 -5.78 -19.50 20.86
C LEU A 209 -5.77 -18.55 22.07
N ASP A 210 -4.90 -18.83 23.03
CA ASP A 210 -4.66 -17.99 24.20
C ASP A 210 -3.25 -17.37 24.07
N PRO A 211 -3.10 -16.26 23.35
CA PRO A 211 -1.81 -15.63 23.15
C PRO A 211 -1.32 -15.05 24.48
N GLN A 212 -0.23 -15.60 25.00
CA GLN A 212 0.42 -15.06 26.19
C GLN A 212 0.92 -13.64 25.91
N PRO A 213 0.68 -12.67 26.82
CA PRO A 213 1.13 -11.30 26.60
C PRO A 213 2.66 -11.22 26.51
N LEU A 214 3.17 -10.41 25.61
CA LEU A 214 4.57 -10.07 25.58
C LEU A 214 4.93 -9.22 26.82
N PRO A 215 6.21 -9.25 27.27
CA PRO A 215 6.64 -8.52 28.45
C PRO A 215 6.67 -6.99 28.27
N PHE A 216 6.17 -6.48 27.15
CA PHE A 216 6.08 -5.06 26.80
C PHE A 216 4.93 -4.81 25.81
N GLU A 217 4.43 -3.58 25.78
CA GLU A 217 3.45 -3.12 24.79
C GLU A 217 4.16 -2.76 23.47
N LEU A 218 3.61 -3.21 22.33
CA LEU A 218 4.06 -2.78 21.02
C LEU A 218 3.47 -1.39 20.73
N PRO A 219 4.28 -0.41 20.28
CA PRO A 219 3.74 0.86 19.83
C PRO A 219 2.85 0.64 18.60
N LEU A 220 1.59 1.08 18.69
CA LEU A 220 0.60 1.06 17.61
C LEU A 220 0.91 2.10 16.52
#